data_76cb48cda68197f59ec03ab6e12da72b
#
_entry.id   76cb48cda68197f59ec03ab6e12da72b
#
_cell.length_a   1.000
_cell.length_b   1.000
_cell.length_c   1.000
_cell.angle_alpha   90.00
_cell.angle_beta   90.00
_cell.angle_gamma   90.00
#
_symmetry.space_group_name_H-M   'P 1'
#
loop_
_entity.id
_entity.type
_entity.pdbx_description
1 polymer ?
#
loop_
_entity_poly.entity_id
_entity_poly.type
_entity_poly.pdbx_seq_one_letter_code
_entity_poly.pdbx_strand_id
1 'polypeptide(L)'
;MAEKKKLVSEITSMDVDFAQWYTDIVKKAEMADYSSVKGCIIMRPYAQALWENIQHTLDGMFKETGHENVAMPIFIPESLLQKEADHVEGFAPECAWVTHGGNDKLEERLCVRPTSETLFCEHYAKIVRSWRDLPKLYNQWCSVVRWEKTTRPFLRSREFWWQEGHTVHATAEEAMQETLRMLNIYAKFFEEWLAIPVVKGEKTPKERFAGAENTYTIEAMMHDCKALQSGTSHYFGDGFARAFGMQYTDKNNTLQYMYQTSWGVSTRIIGAIIMTHGDNEGLVLPPRIAPTQLVVIPVAAHKEGVKEKATELYEQVKAAGIRAKIDLSDNTPGWKFAEYEMKGIPLRLEVGPRDIAEGQCVLVRRDTREKTVVKFEDLEKTIPALLDDIQKSLYEKALANREAHTYTATSLDEMKSILAEHTGFIKSMWCGDQACEEKIKEETGMPSRCMPFEQEHIADTCPVCGKPANKMVVWGIAY
;
A
#
# COMPACT_ATOMS: atom_id res chain seq x y z
N MET A 1 -44.01 6.02 -5.01
CA MET A 1 -43.00 5.41 -5.89
C MET A 1 -42.48 4.19 -5.15
N ALA A 2 -42.62 2.98 -5.68
CA ALA A 2 -42.13 1.76 -5.04
C ALA A 2 -40.60 1.80 -5.04
N GLU A 3 -40.00 1.74 -3.86
CA GLU A 3 -38.55 1.54 -3.71
C GLU A 3 -38.14 0.29 -4.49
N LYS A 4 -37.28 0.47 -5.49
CA LYS A 4 -36.65 -0.66 -6.17
C LYS A 4 -35.81 -1.39 -5.13
N LYS A 5 -36.23 -2.58 -4.72
CA LYS A 5 -35.37 -3.49 -3.91
C LYS A 5 -34.05 -3.65 -4.62
N LYS A 6 -32.95 -3.16 -4.03
CA LYS A 6 -31.60 -3.45 -4.52
C LYS A 6 -31.38 -4.96 -4.46
N LEU A 7 -30.88 -5.54 -5.54
CA LEU A 7 -30.68 -6.99 -5.70
C LEU A 7 -29.48 -7.56 -4.95
N VAL A 8 -28.55 -6.67 -4.52
CA VAL A 8 -27.37 -7.03 -3.72
C VAL A 8 -27.45 -6.26 -2.40
N SER A 9 -27.02 -6.89 -1.33
CA SER A 9 -27.03 -6.29 0.00
C SER A 9 -26.30 -4.94 0.01
N GLU A 10 -26.99 -3.89 0.47
CA GLU A 10 -26.46 -2.54 0.54
C GLU A 10 -25.23 -2.48 1.46
N ILE A 11 -24.22 -1.70 1.04
CA ILE A 11 -23.15 -1.26 1.90
C ILE A 11 -23.52 0.09 2.52
N THR A 12 -22.98 0.38 3.68
CA THR A 12 -23.08 1.70 4.30
C THR A 12 -22.50 2.74 3.34
N SER A 13 -23.18 3.90 3.20
CA SER A 13 -22.61 4.99 2.38
C SER A 13 -21.36 5.56 3.04
N MET A 14 -20.32 5.85 2.25
CA MET A 14 -19.07 6.44 2.74
C MET A 14 -19.28 7.81 3.39
N ASP A 15 -20.32 8.56 2.96
CA ASP A 15 -20.64 9.87 3.50
C ASP A 15 -21.34 9.80 4.87
N VAL A 16 -21.90 8.63 5.22
CA VAL A 16 -22.56 8.39 6.52
C VAL A 16 -21.57 7.83 7.54
N ASP A 17 -20.83 6.78 7.16
CA ASP A 17 -19.81 6.15 8.00
C ASP A 17 -18.74 5.50 7.12
N PHE A 18 -17.65 6.24 6.91
CA PHE A 18 -16.53 5.78 6.10
C PHE A 18 -15.86 4.51 6.66
N ALA A 19 -15.81 4.35 7.97
CA ALA A 19 -15.22 3.20 8.62
C ALA A 19 -16.06 1.93 8.42
N GLN A 20 -17.38 2.06 8.51
CA GLN A 20 -18.31 0.95 8.25
C GLN A 20 -18.37 0.63 6.75
N TRP A 21 -18.41 1.65 5.87
CA TRP A 21 -18.31 1.49 4.43
C TRP A 21 -17.08 0.64 4.04
N TYR A 22 -15.91 0.98 4.56
CA TYR A 22 -14.68 0.22 4.31
C TYR A 22 -14.82 -1.24 4.73
N THR A 23 -15.36 -1.48 5.93
CA THR A 23 -15.57 -2.84 6.47
C THR A 23 -16.57 -3.63 5.63
N ASP A 24 -17.64 -2.99 5.18
CA ASP A 24 -18.65 -3.60 4.33
C ASP A 24 -18.07 -4.02 2.97
N ILE A 25 -17.25 -3.16 2.35
CA ILE A 25 -16.56 -3.52 1.10
C ILE A 25 -15.64 -4.71 1.31
N VAL A 26 -14.78 -4.70 2.32
CA VAL A 26 -13.86 -5.81 2.58
C VAL A 26 -14.58 -7.14 2.68
N LYS A 27 -15.75 -7.17 3.32
CA LYS A 27 -16.55 -8.39 3.47
C LYS A 27 -17.32 -8.76 2.20
N LYS A 28 -18.05 -7.81 1.62
CA LYS A 28 -18.99 -8.07 0.51
C LYS A 28 -18.29 -8.27 -0.82
N ALA A 29 -17.15 -7.63 -1.05
CA ALA A 29 -16.28 -7.93 -2.19
C ALA A 29 -15.43 -9.20 -1.98
N GLU A 30 -15.64 -9.92 -0.88
CA GLU A 30 -14.95 -11.15 -0.55
C GLU A 30 -13.42 -11.01 -0.44
N MET A 31 -12.96 -9.90 0.12
CA MET A 31 -11.53 -9.62 0.26
C MET A 31 -10.92 -10.32 1.49
N ALA A 32 -11.60 -10.25 2.63
CA ALA A 32 -11.13 -10.88 3.87
C ALA A 32 -12.27 -11.28 4.78
N ASP A 33 -11.97 -12.30 5.63
CA ASP A 33 -12.79 -12.70 6.78
C ASP A 33 -11.97 -12.59 8.07
N TYR A 34 -12.67 -12.54 9.19
CA TYR A 34 -12.03 -12.58 10.51
C TYR A 34 -11.69 -14.02 10.90
N SER A 35 -10.48 -14.23 11.38
CA SER A 35 -10.08 -15.51 11.97
C SER A 35 -10.57 -15.62 13.42
N SER A 36 -10.39 -16.82 14.01
CA SER A 36 -10.63 -17.02 15.45
C SER A 36 -9.67 -16.26 16.35
N VAL A 37 -8.53 -15.81 15.84
CA VAL A 37 -7.58 -14.97 16.56
C VAL A 37 -7.91 -13.51 16.29
N LYS A 38 -8.33 -12.79 17.34
CA LYS A 38 -8.69 -11.36 17.21
C LYS A 38 -7.54 -10.55 16.59
N GLY A 39 -7.86 -9.82 15.54
CA GLY A 39 -6.90 -8.96 14.83
C GLY A 39 -6.07 -9.66 13.75
N CYS A 40 -6.25 -10.96 13.57
CA CYS A 40 -5.74 -11.71 12.42
C CYS A 40 -6.87 -11.94 11.42
N ILE A 41 -6.58 -11.77 10.14
CA ILE A 41 -7.56 -11.93 9.05
C ILE A 41 -7.23 -13.16 8.20
N ILE A 42 -8.28 -13.70 7.59
CA ILE A 42 -8.15 -14.65 6.49
C ILE A 42 -8.24 -13.84 5.21
N MET A 43 -7.14 -13.74 4.47
CA MET A 43 -7.15 -13.09 3.16
C MET A 43 -7.78 -14.06 2.15
N ARG A 44 -8.94 -13.68 1.59
CA ARG A 44 -9.70 -14.54 0.68
C ARG A 44 -9.08 -14.58 -0.72
N PRO A 45 -9.42 -15.55 -1.56
CA PRO A 45 -8.78 -15.74 -2.86
C PRO A 45 -8.74 -14.50 -3.75
N TYR A 46 -9.76 -13.63 -3.71
CA TYR A 46 -9.79 -12.42 -4.52
C TYR A 46 -8.74 -11.39 -4.09
N ALA A 47 -8.62 -11.15 -2.79
CA ALA A 47 -7.56 -10.28 -2.26
C ALA A 47 -6.18 -10.91 -2.40
N GLN A 48 -6.08 -12.24 -2.25
CA GLN A 48 -4.84 -12.96 -2.46
C GLN A 48 -4.34 -12.80 -3.90
N ALA A 49 -5.22 -12.95 -4.90
CA ALA A 49 -4.87 -12.74 -6.30
C ALA A 49 -4.44 -11.28 -6.59
N LEU A 50 -5.08 -10.30 -5.94
CA LEU A 50 -4.65 -8.90 -6.02
C LEU A 50 -3.26 -8.72 -5.41
N TRP A 51 -3.00 -9.31 -4.25
CA TRP A 51 -1.69 -9.27 -3.59
C TRP A 51 -0.60 -9.94 -4.44
N GLU A 52 -0.88 -11.05 -5.08
CA GLU A 52 0.04 -11.74 -6.01
C GLU A 52 0.43 -10.85 -7.19
N ASN A 53 -0.52 -10.10 -7.77
CA ASN A 53 -0.21 -9.13 -8.83
C ASN A 53 0.66 -7.99 -8.31
N ILE A 54 0.39 -7.46 -7.11
CA ILE A 54 1.21 -6.44 -6.45
C ILE A 54 2.62 -6.98 -6.23
N GLN A 55 2.72 -8.18 -5.65
CA GLN A 55 3.99 -8.85 -5.39
C GLN A 55 4.78 -9.06 -6.67
N HIS A 56 4.17 -9.64 -7.69
CA HIS A 56 4.83 -9.91 -8.97
C HIS A 56 5.40 -8.64 -9.60
N THR A 57 4.64 -7.56 -9.60
CA THR A 57 5.05 -6.29 -10.18
C THR A 57 6.20 -5.65 -9.40
N LEU A 58 6.06 -5.50 -8.10
CA LEU A 58 7.11 -4.91 -7.24
C LEU A 58 8.39 -5.75 -7.23
N ASP A 59 8.26 -7.08 -7.14
CA ASP A 59 9.39 -8.00 -7.17
C ASP A 59 10.17 -7.88 -8.49
N GLY A 60 9.47 -7.69 -9.60
CA GLY A 60 10.08 -7.38 -10.89
C GLY A 60 10.91 -6.09 -10.84
N MET A 61 10.34 -5.02 -10.29
CA MET A 61 11.04 -3.73 -10.15
C MET A 61 12.29 -3.83 -9.24
N PHE A 62 12.22 -4.64 -8.18
CA PHE A 62 13.38 -4.89 -7.30
C PHE A 62 14.48 -5.67 -8.04
N LYS A 63 14.12 -6.70 -8.79
CA LYS A 63 15.08 -7.51 -9.57
C LYS A 63 15.76 -6.71 -10.67
N GLU A 64 15.07 -5.74 -11.29
CA GLU A 64 15.69 -4.81 -12.25
C GLU A 64 16.82 -3.98 -11.62
N THR A 65 16.81 -3.77 -10.31
CA THR A 65 17.85 -3.07 -9.56
C THR A 65 18.85 -3.99 -8.86
N GLY A 66 18.81 -5.31 -9.17
CA GLY A 66 19.77 -6.29 -8.70
C GLY A 66 19.45 -6.92 -7.34
N HIS A 67 18.25 -6.72 -6.82
CA HIS A 67 17.85 -7.33 -5.55
C HIS A 67 17.52 -8.81 -5.70
N GLU A 68 17.84 -9.57 -4.66
CA GLU A 68 17.59 -11.00 -4.58
C GLU A 68 16.67 -11.32 -3.39
N ASN A 69 15.75 -12.26 -3.61
CA ASN A 69 14.84 -12.70 -2.55
C ASN A 69 15.50 -13.75 -1.67
N VAL A 70 15.31 -13.62 -0.37
CA VAL A 70 15.73 -14.60 0.65
C VAL A 70 14.55 -14.96 1.54
N ALA A 71 14.71 -15.97 2.38
CA ALA A 71 13.76 -16.32 3.43
C ALA A 71 14.49 -16.41 4.76
N MET A 72 14.12 -15.55 5.70
CA MET A 72 14.62 -15.57 7.07
C MET A 72 13.68 -16.34 7.99
N PRO A 73 14.17 -16.94 9.09
CA PRO A 73 13.33 -17.61 10.07
C PRO A 73 12.29 -16.67 10.69
N ILE A 74 11.15 -17.24 11.09
CA ILE A 74 10.08 -16.46 11.75
C ILE A 74 10.40 -16.08 13.19
N PHE A 75 11.28 -16.85 13.86
CA PHE A 75 11.60 -16.68 15.27
C PHE A 75 12.91 -15.90 15.46
N ILE A 76 12.88 -14.97 16.40
CA ILE A 76 14.05 -14.18 16.83
C ILE A 76 14.29 -14.50 18.32
N PRO A 77 15.47 -15.00 18.71
CA PRO A 77 15.84 -15.14 20.11
C PRO A 77 15.79 -13.80 20.83
N GLU A 78 15.30 -13.77 22.07
CA GLU A 78 15.22 -12.54 22.86
C GLU A 78 16.59 -11.86 23.00
N SER A 79 17.64 -12.64 23.22
CA SER A 79 19.03 -12.16 23.31
C SER A 79 19.52 -11.46 22.04
N LEU A 80 19.04 -11.91 20.86
CA LEU A 80 19.39 -11.28 19.59
C LEU A 80 18.63 -9.95 19.43
N LEU A 81 17.37 -9.90 19.85
CA LEU A 81 16.56 -8.70 19.78
C LEU A 81 17.12 -7.59 20.69
N GLN A 82 17.65 -7.96 21.86
CA GLN A 82 18.22 -7.03 22.85
C GLN A 82 19.55 -6.39 22.48
N LYS A 83 20.22 -6.82 21.40
CA LYS A 83 21.51 -6.26 20.98
C LYS A 83 21.43 -4.82 20.50
N GLU A 84 20.27 -4.37 20.07
CA GLU A 84 20.02 -3.00 19.63
C GLU A 84 18.89 -2.39 20.50
N ALA A 85 19.28 -1.58 21.50
CA ALA A 85 18.37 -1.10 22.55
C ALA A 85 17.24 -0.22 22.00
N ASP A 86 17.54 0.70 21.08
CA ASP A 86 16.55 1.60 20.51
C ASP A 86 15.49 0.86 19.68
N HIS A 87 15.93 -0.18 18.97
CA HIS A 87 15.03 -1.05 18.19
C HIS A 87 14.13 -1.86 19.11
N VAL A 88 14.67 -2.41 20.19
CA VAL A 88 13.90 -3.16 21.21
C VAL A 88 12.87 -2.26 21.87
N GLU A 89 13.24 -1.06 22.28
CA GLU A 89 12.34 -0.13 22.94
C GLU A 89 11.13 0.22 22.06
N GLY A 90 11.36 0.40 20.74
CA GLY A 90 10.30 0.66 19.78
C GLY A 90 9.31 -0.49 19.59
N PHE A 91 9.76 -1.76 19.63
CA PHE A 91 8.93 -2.94 19.33
C PHE A 91 8.52 -3.77 20.55
N ALA A 92 9.15 -3.61 21.71
CA ALA A 92 8.87 -4.43 22.89
C ALA A 92 7.37 -4.54 23.27
N PRO A 93 6.57 -3.47 23.18
CA PRO A 93 5.14 -3.54 23.52
C PRO A 93 4.30 -4.38 22.55
N GLU A 94 4.80 -4.61 21.33
CA GLU A 94 4.08 -5.27 20.23
C GLU A 94 4.61 -6.68 19.92
N CYS A 95 5.58 -7.19 20.68
CA CYS A 95 6.13 -8.52 20.47
C CYS A 95 5.15 -9.62 20.90
N ALA A 96 5.02 -10.64 20.04
CA ALA A 96 4.40 -11.92 20.39
C ALA A 96 5.49 -12.91 20.78
N TRP A 97 5.38 -13.55 21.94
CA TRP A 97 6.40 -14.40 22.52
C TRP A 97 6.03 -15.87 22.50
N VAL A 98 6.93 -16.71 22.03
CA VAL A 98 6.86 -18.17 22.11
C VAL A 98 7.73 -18.61 23.31
N THR A 99 7.11 -19.33 24.24
CA THR A 99 7.74 -19.76 25.50
C THR A 99 7.89 -21.27 25.61
N HIS A 100 7.26 -22.05 24.72
CA HIS A 100 7.30 -23.50 24.70
C HIS A 100 7.55 -24.01 23.27
N GLY A 101 8.33 -25.09 23.16
CA GLY A 101 8.50 -25.90 21.97
C GLY A 101 7.89 -27.28 22.24
N GLY A 102 6.76 -27.61 21.61
CA GLY A 102 5.94 -28.74 22.04
C GLY A 102 5.43 -28.54 23.47
N ASN A 103 5.72 -29.51 24.37
CA ASN A 103 5.38 -29.42 25.79
C ASN A 103 6.50 -28.85 26.67
N ASP A 104 7.67 -28.67 26.13
CA ASP A 104 8.85 -28.24 26.88
C ASP A 104 8.96 -26.72 26.90
N LYS A 105 9.24 -26.16 28.08
CA LYS A 105 9.53 -24.75 28.24
C LYS A 105 10.91 -24.45 27.60
N LEU A 106 10.96 -23.44 26.77
CA LEU A 106 12.21 -22.97 26.17
C LEU A 106 13.11 -22.35 27.26
N GLU A 107 14.43 -22.55 27.14
CA GLU A 107 15.43 -21.88 27.99
C GLU A 107 15.41 -20.37 27.77
N GLU A 108 15.25 -19.95 26.51
CA GLU A 108 15.10 -18.57 26.09
C GLU A 108 13.79 -18.42 25.28
N ARG A 109 13.00 -17.40 25.56
CA ARG A 109 11.79 -17.13 24.76
C ARG A 109 12.16 -16.58 23.39
N LEU A 110 11.31 -16.89 22.41
CA LEU A 110 11.48 -16.45 21.04
C LEU A 110 10.40 -15.42 20.68
N CYS A 111 10.80 -14.33 20.04
CA CYS A 111 9.86 -13.38 19.46
C CYS A 111 9.42 -13.88 18.09
N VAL A 112 8.11 -13.85 17.81
CA VAL A 112 7.62 -13.95 16.45
C VAL A 112 7.96 -12.61 15.76
N ARG A 113 8.74 -12.62 14.71
CA ARG A 113 9.33 -11.41 14.10
C ARG A 113 8.32 -10.28 13.87
N PRO A 114 8.52 -9.09 14.46
CA PRO A 114 7.77 -7.88 14.13
C PRO A 114 8.37 -7.15 12.92
N THR A 115 9.65 -7.41 12.66
CA THR A 115 10.52 -6.99 11.56
C THR A 115 11.80 -7.80 11.65
N SER A 116 12.68 -7.77 10.67
CA SER A 116 13.82 -8.73 10.58
C SER A 116 15.19 -8.10 10.60
N GLU A 117 15.36 -6.80 10.95
CA GLU A 117 16.67 -6.12 10.98
C GLU A 117 17.72 -6.94 11.73
N THR A 118 17.40 -7.43 12.92
CA THR A 118 18.35 -8.16 13.77
C THR A 118 18.79 -9.51 13.16
N LEU A 119 17.87 -10.22 12.50
CA LEU A 119 18.19 -11.47 11.78
C LEU A 119 19.12 -11.20 10.59
N PHE A 120 18.84 -10.16 9.81
CA PHE A 120 19.69 -9.78 8.69
C PHE A 120 21.08 -9.34 9.16
N CYS A 121 21.16 -8.55 10.24
CA CYS A 121 22.43 -8.14 10.83
C CYS A 121 23.29 -9.33 11.27
N GLU A 122 22.69 -10.30 11.98
CA GLU A 122 23.40 -11.52 12.37
C GLU A 122 23.89 -12.31 11.15
N HIS A 123 23.06 -12.41 10.12
CA HIS A 123 23.41 -13.11 8.89
C HIS A 123 24.53 -12.40 8.12
N TYR A 124 24.41 -11.09 7.92
CA TYR A 124 25.43 -10.30 7.24
C TYR A 124 26.78 -10.30 7.96
N ALA A 125 26.79 -10.27 9.30
CA ALA A 125 28.01 -10.41 10.08
C ALA A 125 28.76 -11.72 9.80
N LYS A 126 28.03 -12.77 9.37
CA LYS A 126 28.64 -14.08 9.03
C LYS A 126 29.13 -14.14 7.59
N ILE A 127 28.41 -13.56 6.62
CA ILE A 127 28.64 -13.78 5.18
C ILE A 127 29.45 -12.67 4.51
N VAL A 128 29.49 -11.46 5.06
CA VAL A 128 30.25 -10.34 4.48
C VAL A 128 31.58 -10.23 5.19
N ARG A 129 32.68 -10.49 4.46
CA ARG A 129 34.04 -10.49 4.98
C ARG A 129 34.96 -9.50 4.29
N SER A 130 34.65 -9.17 3.04
CA SER A 130 35.49 -8.36 2.17
C SER A 130 34.61 -7.34 1.41
N TRP A 131 35.21 -6.24 0.98
CA TRP A 131 34.57 -5.26 0.11
C TRP A 131 34.00 -5.88 -1.17
N ARG A 132 34.49 -7.05 -1.61
CA ARG A 132 34.01 -7.77 -2.78
C ARG A 132 32.63 -8.41 -2.55
N ASP A 133 32.23 -8.58 -1.29
CA ASP A 133 30.94 -9.17 -0.91
C ASP A 133 29.81 -8.12 -0.91
N LEU A 134 30.18 -6.83 -0.99
CA LEU A 134 29.25 -5.69 -0.95
C LEU A 134 28.95 -5.14 -2.36
N PRO A 135 27.75 -4.56 -2.59
CA PRO A 135 26.63 -4.54 -1.64
C PRO A 135 25.92 -5.90 -1.54
N LYS A 136 25.21 -6.16 -0.43
CA LYS A 136 24.18 -7.21 -0.35
C LYS A 136 22.80 -6.56 -0.43
N LEU A 137 22.01 -6.98 -1.40
CA LEU A 137 20.74 -6.38 -1.75
C LEU A 137 19.63 -7.44 -1.59
N TYR A 138 19.23 -7.72 -0.34
CA TYR A 138 18.26 -8.76 -0.07
C TYR A 138 16.88 -8.21 0.28
N ASN A 139 15.88 -8.92 -0.20
CA ASN A 139 14.45 -8.71 0.06
C ASN A 139 13.80 -10.01 0.51
N GLN A 140 12.77 -9.94 1.34
CA GLN A 140 11.91 -11.09 1.59
C GLN A 140 10.43 -10.69 1.54
N TRP A 141 9.62 -11.61 1.02
CA TRP A 141 8.17 -11.61 1.10
C TRP A 141 7.75 -12.54 2.22
N CYS A 142 7.10 -12.00 3.24
CA CYS A 142 6.78 -12.78 4.44
C CYS A 142 5.60 -12.18 5.22
N SER A 143 5.16 -12.87 6.27
CA SER A 143 4.32 -12.29 7.31
C SER A 143 5.14 -11.87 8.52
N VAL A 144 4.63 -10.89 9.25
CA VAL A 144 5.14 -10.43 10.54
C VAL A 144 4.00 -10.26 11.53
N VAL A 145 4.33 -10.24 12.81
CA VAL A 145 3.36 -10.10 13.89
C VAL A 145 3.68 -8.89 14.75
N ARG A 146 2.74 -7.97 14.82
CA ARG A 146 2.74 -6.81 15.73
C ARG A 146 1.47 -6.83 16.55
N TRP A 147 1.58 -6.96 17.88
CA TRP A 147 0.43 -7.21 18.76
C TRP A 147 -0.38 -5.95 19.00
N GLU A 148 -0.98 -5.44 17.95
CA GLU A 148 -1.78 -4.22 17.93
C GLU A 148 -3.04 -4.32 18.79
N LYS A 149 -3.34 -3.22 19.51
CA LYS A 149 -4.54 -3.12 20.35
C LYS A 149 -5.81 -2.89 19.53
N THR A 150 -5.72 -2.01 18.55
CA THR A 150 -6.82 -1.68 17.63
C THR A 150 -6.47 -2.16 16.23
N THR A 151 -7.36 -2.93 15.62
CA THR A 151 -7.13 -3.56 14.32
C THR A 151 -8.22 -3.22 13.32
N ARG A 152 -7.84 -3.14 12.05
CA ARG A 152 -8.72 -3.00 10.90
C ARG A 152 -8.13 -3.79 9.72
N PRO A 153 -8.91 -4.63 9.02
CA PRO A 153 -8.41 -5.46 7.92
C PRO A 153 -7.55 -4.67 6.93
N PHE A 154 -6.41 -5.22 6.53
CA PHE A 154 -5.38 -4.65 5.67
C PHE A 154 -4.65 -3.41 6.21
N LEU A 155 -5.31 -2.51 6.92
CA LEU A 155 -4.71 -1.25 7.39
C LEU A 155 -3.84 -1.44 8.64
N ARG A 156 -4.34 -2.24 9.58
CA ARG A 156 -3.68 -2.53 10.85
C ARG A 156 -4.17 -3.88 11.37
N SER A 157 -3.36 -4.92 11.21
CA SER A 157 -3.64 -6.28 11.66
C SER A 157 -2.50 -6.78 12.55
N ARG A 158 -2.79 -7.73 13.44
CA ARG A 158 -1.76 -8.34 14.30
C ARG A 158 -0.77 -9.16 13.50
N GLU A 159 -1.24 -9.93 12.54
CA GLU A 159 -0.43 -10.54 11.50
C GLU A 159 -0.78 -9.89 10.16
N PHE A 160 0.23 -9.54 9.38
CA PHE A 160 0.06 -9.01 8.04
C PHE A 160 1.20 -9.47 7.13
N TRP A 161 0.91 -9.50 5.84
CA TRP A 161 1.90 -9.82 4.81
C TRP A 161 2.53 -8.54 4.30
N TRP A 162 3.80 -8.63 4.04
CA TRP A 162 4.58 -7.52 3.54
C TRP A 162 5.78 -7.97 2.72
N GLN A 163 6.49 -7.03 2.23
CA GLN A 163 7.85 -7.12 1.75
C GLN A 163 8.71 -6.27 2.66
N GLU A 164 9.87 -6.77 3.03
CA GLU A 164 10.91 -6.03 3.71
C GLU A 164 12.26 -6.28 3.01
N GLY A 165 12.89 -5.18 2.61
CA GLY A 165 14.24 -5.23 2.07
C GLY A 165 15.24 -4.79 3.13
N HIS A 166 16.38 -5.43 3.15
CA HIS A 166 17.49 -5.13 4.05
C HIS A 166 18.77 -5.21 3.26
N THR A 167 19.51 -4.09 3.18
CA THR A 167 20.72 -4.02 2.36
C THR A 167 21.88 -3.49 3.18
N VAL A 168 23.11 -3.90 2.79
CA VAL A 168 24.35 -3.40 3.38
C VAL A 168 25.32 -2.95 2.29
N HIS A 169 26.03 -1.87 2.59
CA HIS A 169 26.86 -1.13 1.64
C HIS A 169 28.21 -0.78 2.26
N ALA A 170 29.19 -0.49 1.39
CA ALA A 170 30.54 -0.11 1.82
C ALA A 170 30.59 1.34 2.33
N THR A 171 29.75 2.23 1.81
CA THR A 171 29.76 3.66 2.15
C THR A 171 28.39 4.18 2.53
N ALA A 172 28.38 5.25 3.32
CA ALA A 172 27.16 5.98 3.68
C ALA A 172 26.42 6.51 2.44
N GLU A 173 27.17 6.97 1.45
CA GLU A 173 26.62 7.52 0.21
C GLU A 173 25.88 6.43 -0.59
N GLU A 174 26.47 5.25 -0.76
CA GLU A 174 25.83 4.12 -1.44
C GLU A 174 24.53 3.70 -0.72
N ALA A 175 24.56 3.62 0.62
CA ALA A 175 23.38 3.28 1.41
C ALA A 175 22.28 4.34 1.32
N MET A 176 22.63 5.63 1.33
CA MET A 176 21.67 6.70 1.15
C MET A 176 21.05 6.70 -0.26
N GLN A 177 21.86 6.48 -1.30
CA GLN A 177 21.35 6.34 -2.66
C GLN A 177 20.40 5.16 -2.79
N GLU A 178 20.70 4.05 -2.14
CA GLU A 178 19.80 2.88 -2.10
C GLU A 178 18.48 3.21 -1.38
N THR A 179 18.55 3.88 -0.23
CA THR A 179 17.38 4.31 0.53
C THR A 179 16.42 5.15 -0.33
N LEU A 180 16.95 6.11 -1.07
CA LEU A 180 16.16 6.98 -1.94
C LEU A 180 15.69 6.26 -3.21
N ARG A 181 16.49 5.34 -3.76
CA ARG A 181 16.11 4.49 -4.90
C ARG A 181 14.86 3.69 -4.58
N MET A 182 14.83 3.02 -3.43
CA MET A 182 13.70 2.18 -3.03
C MET A 182 12.44 3.02 -2.75
N LEU A 183 12.57 4.20 -2.15
CA LEU A 183 11.48 5.13 -2.00
C LEU A 183 10.88 5.53 -3.36
N ASN A 184 11.72 5.82 -4.35
CA ASN A 184 11.28 6.18 -5.70
C ASN A 184 10.61 5.01 -6.42
N ILE A 185 11.06 3.78 -6.22
CA ILE A 185 10.37 2.58 -6.75
C ILE A 185 8.97 2.48 -6.15
N TYR A 186 8.81 2.67 -4.84
CA TYR A 186 7.50 2.67 -4.21
C TYR A 186 6.58 3.78 -4.76
N ALA A 187 7.10 5.00 -4.88
CA ALA A 187 6.33 6.10 -5.44
C ALA A 187 5.88 5.81 -6.88
N LYS A 188 6.78 5.35 -7.72
CA LYS A 188 6.47 4.94 -9.11
C LYS A 188 5.41 3.85 -9.14
N PHE A 189 5.54 2.83 -8.30
CA PHE A 189 4.57 1.74 -8.21
C PHE A 189 3.17 2.25 -7.81
N PHE A 190 3.09 3.11 -6.78
CA PHE A 190 1.82 3.69 -6.34
C PHE A 190 1.17 4.54 -7.44
N GLU A 191 1.92 5.38 -8.11
CA GLU A 191 1.39 6.29 -9.14
C GLU A 191 1.01 5.56 -10.43
N GLU A 192 1.89 4.72 -10.96
CA GLU A 192 1.69 4.09 -12.26
C GLU A 192 0.80 2.83 -12.22
N TRP A 193 0.89 2.04 -11.14
CA TRP A 193 0.18 0.74 -11.05
C TRP A 193 -1.07 0.82 -10.17
N LEU A 194 -1.00 1.54 -9.07
CA LEU A 194 -2.14 1.70 -8.17
C LEU A 194 -3.00 2.93 -8.50
N ALA A 195 -2.55 3.80 -9.40
CA ALA A 195 -3.19 5.08 -9.70
C ALA A 195 -3.40 5.96 -8.44
N ILE A 196 -2.46 5.92 -7.49
CA ILE A 196 -2.50 6.67 -6.24
C ILE A 196 -1.36 7.67 -6.20
N PRO A 197 -1.63 8.98 -6.29
CA PRO A 197 -0.62 10.02 -6.17
C PRO A 197 -0.08 10.09 -4.73
N VAL A 198 1.24 10.24 -4.58
CA VAL A 198 1.90 10.27 -3.27
C VAL A 198 2.77 11.51 -3.09
N VAL A 199 2.95 11.92 -1.84
CA VAL A 199 3.93 12.92 -1.43
C VAL A 199 5.15 12.21 -0.88
N LYS A 200 6.33 12.47 -1.46
CA LYS A 200 7.61 11.94 -1.00
C LYS A 200 8.28 12.93 -0.06
N GLY A 201 8.80 12.44 1.06
CA GLY A 201 9.51 13.31 1.98
C GLY A 201 10.24 12.54 3.08
N GLU A 202 10.97 13.29 3.89
CA GLU A 202 11.65 12.81 5.08
C GLU A 202 10.76 12.96 6.30
N LYS A 203 10.76 11.98 7.19
CA LYS A 203 10.09 12.06 8.50
C LYS A 203 10.84 13.00 9.43
N THR A 204 10.11 13.71 10.29
CA THR A 204 10.73 14.44 11.40
C THR A 204 11.48 13.48 12.32
N PRO A 205 12.46 13.97 13.11
CA PRO A 205 13.19 13.13 14.07
C PRO A 205 12.28 12.31 15.00
N LYS A 206 11.14 12.87 15.39
CA LYS A 206 10.15 12.22 16.26
C LYS A 206 9.44 11.03 15.60
N GLU A 207 9.20 11.11 14.31
CA GLU A 207 8.42 10.12 13.55
C GLU A 207 9.34 9.12 12.79
N ARG A 208 10.65 9.13 13.08
CA ARG A 208 11.61 8.18 12.51
C ARG A 208 11.32 6.75 12.96
N PHE A 209 11.68 5.80 12.14
CA PHE A 209 11.73 4.40 12.51
C PHE A 209 12.81 4.16 13.59
N ALA A 210 12.53 3.28 14.54
CA ALA A 210 13.42 2.98 15.65
C ALA A 210 14.80 2.49 15.17
N GLY A 211 15.87 3.16 15.58
CA GLY A 211 17.25 2.88 15.18
C GLY A 211 17.69 3.52 13.86
N ALA A 212 16.81 4.17 13.11
CA ALA A 212 17.17 4.84 11.85
C ALA A 212 17.69 6.25 12.07
N GLU A 213 18.73 6.64 11.33
CA GLU A 213 19.22 8.02 11.27
C GLU A 213 18.28 8.91 10.42
N ASN A 214 17.77 8.35 9.30
CA ASN A 214 16.77 8.99 8.46
C ASN A 214 15.69 8.00 8.07
N THR A 215 14.46 8.48 8.04
CA THR A 215 13.30 7.73 7.54
C THR A 215 12.63 8.55 6.45
N TYR A 216 12.47 7.97 5.29
CA TYR A 216 11.74 8.54 4.16
C TYR A 216 10.42 7.82 3.97
N THR A 217 9.42 8.52 3.46
CA THR A 217 8.06 8.02 3.34
C THR A 217 7.42 8.46 2.03
N ILE A 218 6.45 7.67 1.57
CA ILE A 218 5.43 8.09 0.64
C ILE A 218 4.10 8.19 1.39
N GLU A 219 3.46 9.35 1.31
CA GLU A 219 2.19 9.63 1.98
C GLU A 219 1.09 9.80 0.94
N ALA A 220 0.00 9.05 1.08
CA ALA A 220 -1.17 9.16 0.23
C ALA A 220 -2.33 9.84 0.97
N MET A 221 -3.23 10.48 0.23
CA MET A 221 -4.50 10.98 0.75
C MET A 221 -5.64 10.04 0.35
N MET A 222 -6.41 9.60 1.32
CA MET A 222 -7.57 8.74 1.11
C MET A 222 -8.80 9.58 0.71
N HIS A 223 -9.89 8.92 0.34
CA HIS A 223 -11.10 9.61 -0.12
C HIS A 223 -11.71 10.53 0.96
N ASP A 224 -11.60 10.14 2.24
CA ASP A 224 -12.01 10.98 3.38
C ASP A 224 -10.96 12.05 3.77
N CYS A 225 -10.01 12.33 2.90
CA CYS A 225 -8.95 13.32 3.03
C CYS A 225 -7.97 13.08 4.19
N LYS A 226 -7.96 11.88 4.80
CA LYS A 226 -6.95 11.50 5.78
C LYS A 226 -5.70 10.95 5.11
N ALA A 227 -4.59 11.10 5.82
CA ALA A 227 -3.28 10.59 5.40
C ALA A 227 -3.15 9.09 5.64
N LEU A 228 -2.51 8.40 4.70
CA LEU A 228 -2.05 7.03 4.87
C LEU A 228 -0.56 6.93 4.53
N GLN A 229 0.25 6.56 5.52
CA GLN A 229 1.64 6.17 5.27
C GLN A 229 1.64 4.90 4.43
N SER A 230 2.16 4.99 3.22
CA SER A 230 1.98 3.99 2.18
C SER A 230 3.22 3.16 1.91
N GLY A 231 4.40 3.64 2.28
CA GLY A 231 5.67 2.93 2.20
C GLY A 231 6.76 3.74 2.85
N THR A 232 7.78 3.07 3.38
CA THR A 232 8.91 3.72 4.04
C THR A 232 10.25 3.12 3.60
N SER A 233 11.28 3.94 3.64
CA SER A 233 12.65 3.55 3.40
C SER A 233 13.56 4.22 4.43
N HIS A 234 14.43 3.43 5.05
CA HIS A 234 15.22 3.82 6.22
C HIS A 234 16.71 3.73 5.93
N TYR A 235 17.44 4.76 6.35
CA TYR A 235 18.89 4.76 6.42
C TYR A 235 19.32 4.65 7.89
N PHE A 236 20.12 3.65 8.20
CA PHE A 236 20.55 3.34 9.57
C PHE A 236 21.98 3.78 9.89
N GLY A 237 22.71 4.38 8.94
CA GLY A 237 24.12 4.61 9.14
C GLY A 237 24.88 3.30 9.39
N ASP A 238 25.80 3.32 10.35
CA ASP A 238 26.56 2.15 10.80
C ASP A 238 26.19 1.68 12.24
N GLY A 239 25.12 2.21 12.82
CA GLY A 239 24.70 1.91 14.19
C GLY A 239 24.45 0.42 14.43
N PHE A 240 23.63 -0.21 13.61
CA PHE A 240 23.41 -1.67 13.67
C PHE A 240 24.70 -2.46 13.39
N ALA A 241 25.52 -1.99 12.45
CA ALA A 241 26.78 -2.66 12.15
C ALA A 241 27.72 -2.70 13.37
N ARG A 242 27.76 -1.62 14.15
CA ARG A 242 28.53 -1.57 15.41
C ARG A 242 27.95 -2.49 16.47
N ALA A 243 26.63 -2.48 16.66
CA ALA A 243 25.94 -3.31 17.65
C ALA A 243 26.10 -4.82 17.36
N PHE A 244 26.11 -5.22 16.09
CA PHE A 244 26.19 -6.61 15.65
C PHE A 244 27.59 -7.06 15.20
N GLY A 245 28.59 -6.17 15.25
CA GLY A 245 29.95 -6.47 14.80
C GLY A 245 30.04 -6.74 13.29
N MET A 246 29.25 -6.08 12.49
CA MET A 246 29.22 -6.26 11.04
C MET A 246 30.36 -5.49 10.38
N GLN A 247 31.50 -6.15 10.25
CA GLN A 247 32.74 -5.58 9.70
C GLN A 247 33.18 -6.33 8.44
N TYR A 248 33.83 -5.61 7.53
CA TYR A 248 34.45 -6.16 6.34
C TYR A 248 35.85 -5.57 6.16
N THR A 249 36.74 -6.29 5.47
CA THR A 249 38.04 -5.78 5.08
C THR A 249 37.94 -4.99 3.78
N ASP A 250 38.32 -3.72 3.80
CA ASP A 250 38.31 -2.84 2.64
C ASP A 250 39.51 -3.11 1.69
N LYS A 251 39.59 -2.32 0.60
CA LYS A 251 40.64 -2.42 -0.42
C LYS A 251 42.04 -2.14 0.12
N ASN A 252 42.13 -1.44 1.25
CA ASN A 252 43.37 -1.08 1.91
C ASN A 252 43.75 -2.05 3.05
N ASN A 253 43.06 -3.17 3.14
CA ASN A 253 43.22 -4.18 4.16
C ASN A 253 42.89 -3.67 5.59
N THR A 254 41.94 -2.72 5.70
CA THR A 254 41.49 -2.14 6.95
C THR A 254 40.04 -2.62 7.24
N LEU A 255 39.75 -2.89 8.52
CA LEU A 255 38.41 -3.25 8.95
C LEU A 255 37.50 -2.00 8.95
N GLN A 256 36.34 -2.11 8.31
CA GLN A 256 35.34 -1.08 8.23
C GLN A 256 33.98 -1.63 8.67
N TYR A 257 33.12 -0.78 9.23
CA TYR A 257 31.72 -1.10 9.46
C TYR A 257 30.89 -0.88 8.19
N MET A 258 29.84 -1.69 8.02
CA MET A 258 28.90 -1.56 6.89
C MET A 258 27.86 -0.50 7.19
N TYR A 259 27.30 0.08 6.13
CA TYR A 259 26.15 0.98 6.20
C TYR A 259 24.90 0.24 5.78
N GLN A 260 23.80 0.41 6.51
CA GLN A 260 22.59 -0.41 6.36
C GLN A 260 21.38 0.42 5.96
N THR A 261 20.52 -0.21 5.16
CA THR A 261 19.16 0.29 4.84
C THR A 261 18.12 -0.77 5.13
N SER A 262 16.88 -0.33 5.39
CA SER A 262 15.70 -1.19 5.26
C SER A 262 14.54 -0.41 4.63
N TRP A 263 13.64 -1.13 3.98
CA TRP A 263 12.51 -0.54 3.29
C TRP A 263 11.38 -1.56 3.16
N GLY A 264 10.13 -1.08 3.23
CA GLY A 264 8.99 -2.00 3.28
C GLY A 264 7.67 -1.39 2.85
N VAL A 265 6.82 -2.26 2.28
CA VAL A 265 5.40 -2.04 2.03
C VAL A 265 4.63 -3.31 2.39
N SER A 266 3.38 -3.15 2.82
CA SER A 266 2.56 -4.25 3.32
C SER A 266 1.23 -4.35 2.57
N THR A 267 0.42 -5.33 2.95
CA THR A 267 -0.98 -5.45 2.52
C THR A 267 -1.85 -4.23 2.83
N ARG A 268 -1.31 -3.21 3.54
CA ARG A 268 -1.91 -1.88 3.65
C ARG A 268 -2.18 -1.24 2.29
N ILE A 269 -1.41 -1.60 1.26
CA ILE A 269 -1.65 -1.21 -0.14
C ILE A 269 -3.08 -1.55 -0.58
N ILE A 270 -3.60 -2.72 -0.20
CA ILE A 270 -4.99 -3.13 -0.52
C ILE A 270 -5.98 -2.16 0.13
N GLY A 271 -5.74 -1.79 1.39
CA GLY A 271 -6.54 -0.78 2.06
C GLY A 271 -6.48 0.59 1.38
N ALA A 272 -5.29 0.98 0.91
CA ALA A 272 -5.11 2.23 0.15
C ALA A 272 -5.94 2.24 -1.14
N ILE A 273 -5.94 1.14 -1.91
CA ILE A 273 -6.74 1.00 -3.13
C ILE A 273 -8.23 1.15 -2.83
N ILE A 274 -8.72 0.47 -1.79
CA ILE A 274 -10.13 0.56 -1.36
C ILE A 274 -10.49 2.00 -1.03
N MET A 275 -9.71 2.64 -0.17
CA MET A 275 -10.01 3.98 0.36
C MET A 275 -9.75 5.12 -0.63
N THR A 276 -8.99 4.89 -1.68
CA THR A 276 -8.73 5.91 -2.72
C THR A 276 -9.73 5.82 -3.85
N HIS A 277 -10.07 4.63 -4.31
CA HIS A 277 -10.83 4.43 -5.55
C HIS A 277 -12.24 3.90 -5.35
N GLY A 278 -12.52 3.20 -4.25
CA GLY A 278 -13.83 2.65 -3.95
C GLY A 278 -14.94 3.70 -3.92
N ASP A 279 -16.17 3.28 -4.19
CA ASP A 279 -17.37 4.11 -4.15
C ASP A 279 -18.50 3.45 -3.34
N ASN A 280 -19.69 4.03 -3.35
CA ASN A 280 -20.85 3.49 -2.64
C ASN A 280 -21.46 2.23 -3.28
N GLU A 281 -20.87 1.73 -4.38
CA GLU A 281 -21.26 0.47 -5.02
C GLU A 281 -20.21 -0.64 -4.82
N GLY A 282 -19.04 -0.31 -4.24
CA GLY A 282 -17.99 -1.27 -3.92
C GLY A 282 -16.59 -0.87 -4.33
N LEU A 283 -15.77 -1.87 -4.65
CA LEU A 283 -14.42 -1.67 -5.15
C LEU A 283 -14.40 -0.99 -6.52
N VAL A 284 -13.34 -0.25 -6.78
CA VAL A 284 -12.92 0.20 -8.12
C VAL A 284 -11.43 -0.12 -8.24
N LEU A 285 -11.07 -1.12 -9.03
CA LEU A 285 -9.70 -1.56 -9.13
C LEU A 285 -8.96 -0.91 -10.31
N PRO A 286 -7.74 -0.39 -10.08
CA PRO A 286 -6.87 0.00 -11.17
C PRO A 286 -6.62 -1.17 -12.12
N PRO A 287 -6.83 -1.02 -13.43
CA PRO A 287 -6.72 -2.11 -14.38
C PRO A 287 -5.38 -2.84 -14.38
N ARG A 288 -4.28 -2.14 -14.12
CA ARG A 288 -2.93 -2.72 -14.16
C ARG A 288 -2.72 -3.81 -13.12
N ILE A 289 -3.37 -3.71 -11.95
CA ILE A 289 -3.24 -4.68 -10.86
C ILE A 289 -4.49 -5.55 -10.65
N ALA A 290 -5.63 -5.23 -11.26
CA ALA A 290 -6.86 -5.99 -11.10
C ALA A 290 -6.65 -7.48 -11.45
N PRO A 291 -7.05 -8.44 -10.59
CA PRO A 291 -6.95 -9.86 -10.92
C PRO A 291 -7.74 -10.24 -12.17
N THR A 292 -8.89 -9.60 -12.34
CA THR A 292 -9.72 -9.67 -13.54
C THR A 292 -9.92 -8.26 -14.08
N GLN A 293 -9.52 -8.02 -15.31
CA GLN A 293 -9.67 -6.73 -16.00
C GLN A 293 -11.01 -6.57 -16.70
N LEU A 294 -11.57 -7.71 -17.15
CA LEU A 294 -12.81 -7.75 -17.90
C LEU A 294 -13.63 -8.98 -17.53
N VAL A 295 -14.92 -8.80 -17.30
CA VAL A 295 -15.88 -9.90 -17.18
C VAL A 295 -16.83 -9.93 -18.34
N VAL A 296 -16.99 -11.09 -18.96
CA VAL A 296 -17.96 -11.33 -20.05
C VAL A 296 -19.26 -11.88 -19.44
N ILE A 297 -20.37 -11.20 -19.72
CA ILE A 297 -21.68 -11.56 -19.19
C ILE A 297 -22.67 -11.73 -20.34
N PRO A 298 -23.14 -12.98 -20.62
CA PRO A 298 -24.20 -13.22 -21.56
C PRO A 298 -25.55 -12.69 -21.01
N VAL A 299 -26.21 -11.82 -21.77
CA VAL A 299 -27.54 -11.31 -21.48
C VAL A 299 -28.55 -12.20 -22.17
N ALA A 300 -29.56 -12.69 -21.44
CA ALA A 300 -30.50 -13.70 -21.92
C ALA A 300 -29.80 -15.01 -22.34
N ALA A 301 -28.94 -15.52 -21.48
CA ALA A 301 -28.10 -16.71 -21.69
C ALA A 301 -28.87 -18.00 -22.03
N HIS A 302 -30.18 -18.03 -21.77
CA HIS A 302 -31.07 -19.13 -22.11
C HIS A 302 -31.42 -19.21 -23.62
N LYS A 303 -31.16 -18.13 -24.37
CA LYS A 303 -31.41 -18.09 -25.80
C LYS A 303 -30.27 -18.76 -26.57
N GLU A 304 -30.65 -19.45 -27.66
CA GLU A 304 -29.71 -20.18 -28.51
C GLU A 304 -28.60 -19.26 -29.06
N GLY A 305 -27.37 -19.74 -29.05
CA GLY A 305 -26.17 -19.05 -29.56
C GLY A 305 -25.58 -17.99 -28.64
N VAL A 306 -26.24 -17.61 -27.53
CA VAL A 306 -25.75 -16.52 -26.66
C VAL A 306 -24.57 -16.97 -25.79
N LYS A 307 -24.65 -18.17 -25.19
CA LYS A 307 -23.53 -18.71 -24.39
C LYS A 307 -22.31 -19.01 -25.24
N GLU A 308 -22.54 -19.56 -26.43
CA GLU A 308 -21.53 -19.89 -27.40
C GLU A 308 -20.77 -18.63 -27.86
N LYS A 309 -21.50 -17.57 -28.23
CA LYS A 309 -20.87 -16.30 -28.63
C LYS A 309 -20.15 -15.64 -27.47
N ALA A 310 -20.70 -15.61 -26.27
CA ALA A 310 -20.03 -15.08 -25.08
C ALA A 310 -18.72 -15.84 -24.79
N THR A 311 -18.73 -17.17 -24.98
CA THR A 311 -17.52 -17.98 -24.81
C THR A 311 -16.48 -17.69 -25.89
N GLU A 312 -16.90 -17.54 -27.15
CA GLU A 312 -16.01 -17.13 -28.24
C GLU A 312 -15.34 -15.78 -27.96
N LEU A 313 -16.12 -14.76 -27.54
CA LEU A 313 -15.58 -13.46 -27.22
C LEU A 313 -14.65 -13.50 -26.00
N TYR A 314 -14.96 -14.32 -24.99
CA TYR A 314 -14.07 -14.53 -23.86
C TYR A 314 -12.72 -15.12 -24.28
N GLU A 315 -12.71 -16.14 -25.13
CA GLU A 315 -11.46 -16.73 -25.61
C GLU A 315 -10.68 -15.73 -26.49
N GLN A 316 -11.37 -14.94 -27.31
CA GLN A 316 -10.76 -13.89 -28.11
C GLN A 316 -10.03 -12.86 -27.23
N VAL A 317 -10.68 -12.28 -26.24
CA VAL A 317 -10.08 -11.25 -25.38
C VAL A 317 -8.97 -11.83 -24.48
N LYS A 318 -9.11 -13.08 -24.06
CA LYS A 318 -8.09 -13.80 -23.31
C LYS A 318 -6.84 -14.06 -24.15
N ALA A 319 -7.01 -14.46 -25.40
CA ALA A 319 -5.91 -14.64 -26.34
C ALA A 319 -5.16 -13.34 -26.65
N ALA A 320 -5.85 -12.18 -26.57
CA ALA A 320 -5.26 -10.85 -26.65
C ALA A 320 -4.51 -10.41 -25.37
N GLY A 321 -4.36 -11.29 -24.37
CA GLY A 321 -3.61 -11.02 -23.13
C GLY A 321 -4.39 -10.31 -22.03
N ILE A 322 -5.70 -10.16 -22.17
CA ILE A 322 -6.57 -9.57 -21.14
C ILE A 322 -6.86 -10.60 -20.05
N ARG A 323 -6.69 -10.23 -18.79
CA ARG A 323 -7.12 -11.04 -17.64
C ARG A 323 -8.64 -11.03 -17.56
N ALA A 324 -9.27 -11.94 -18.30
CA ALA A 324 -10.71 -12.00 -18.45
C ALA A 324 -11.34 -13.13 -17.61
N LYS A 325 -12.62 -12.98 -17.29
CA LYS A 325 -13.50 -14.00 -16.70
C LYS A 325 -14.80 -14.04 -17.49
N ILE A 326 -15.44 -15.19 -17.57
CA ILE A 326 -16.80 -15.33 -18.10
C ILE A 326 -17.72 -15.85 -17.00
N ASP A 327 -18.94 -15.32 -16.90
CA ASP A 327 -19.95 -15.81 -15.96
C ASP A 327 -21.12 -16.46 -16.69
N LEU A 328 -21.08 -17.79 -16.75
CA LEU A 328 -22.13 -18.65 -17.31
C LEU A 328 -23.12 -19.18 -16.26
N SER A 329 -23.05 -18.70 -15.01
CA SER A 329 -23.97 -19.12 -13.96
C SER A 329 -25.43 -18.78 -14.31
N ASP A 330 -26.37 -19.40 -13.60
CA ASP A 330 -27.82 -19.18 -13.80
C ASP A 330 -28.34 -17.92 -13.10
N ASN A 331 -27.47 -17.13 -12.48
CA ASN A 331 -27.84 -15.83 -11.90
C ASN A 331 -28.33 -14.85 -12.96
N THR A 332 -29.26 -13.98 -12.57
CA THR A 332 -29.78 -12.95 -13.48
C THR A 332 -28.69 -11.95 -13.89
N PRO A 333 -28.78 -11.36 -15.09
CA PRO A 333 -27.78 -10.33 -15.50
C PRO A 333 -27.66 -9.19 -14.49
N GLY A 334 -28.75 -8.71 -13.91
CA GLY A 334 -28.73 -7.64 -12.91
C GLY A 334 -27.98 -8.04 -11.64
N TRP A 335 -28.10 -9.28 -11.20
CA TRP A 335 -27.32 -9.80 -10.08
C TRP A 335 -25.82 -9.84 -10.42
N LYS A 336 -25.46 -10.36 -11.60
CA LYS A 336 -24.09 -10.42 -12.08
C LYS A 336 -23.45 -9.03 -12.18
N PHE A 337 -24.20 -8.05 -12.69
CA PHE A 337 -23.74 -6.66 -12.80
C PHE A 337 -23.38 -6.11 -11.42
N ALA A 338 -24.28 -6.25 -10.45
CA ALA A 338 -24.04 -5.78 -9.08
C ALA A 338 -22.88 -6.51 -8.39
N GLU A 339 -22.76 -7.81 -8.60
CA GLU A 339 -21.67 -8.62 -8.05
C GLU A 339 -20.28 -8.16 -8.55
N TYR A 340 -20.16 -7.94 -9.87
CA TYR A 340 -18.89 -7.51 -10.45
C TYR A 340 -18.61 -6.02 -10.28
N GLU A 341 -19.63 -5.19 -10.08
CA GLU A 341 -19.49 -3.81 -9.61
C GLU A 341 -18.95 -3.77 -8.18
N MET A 342 -19.49 -4.60 -7.27
CA MET A 342 -18.97 -4.74 -5.90
C MET A 342 -17.51 -5.18 -5.88
N LYS A 343 -17.12 -6.10 -6.75
CA LYS A 343 -15.74 -6.59 -6.90
C LYS A 343 -14.82 -5.62 -7.66
N GLY A 344 -15.35 -4.52 -8.18
CA GLY A 344 -14.56 -3.46 -8.81
C GLY A 344 -13.86 -3.85 -10.10
N ILE A 345 -14.39 -4.82 -10.86
CA ILE A 345 -13.80 -5.24 -12.13
C ILE A 345 -13.86 -4.08 -13.13
N PRO A 346 -12.73 -3.66 -13.71
CA PRO A 346 -12.62 -2.43 -14.51
C PRO A 346 -13.59 -2.36 -15.70
N LEU A 347 -13.77 -3.46 -16.42
CA LEU A 347 -14.66 -3.53 -17.59
C LEU A 347 -15.62 -4.72 -17.50
N ARG A 348 -16.83 -4.50 -17.98
CA ARG A 348 -17.82 -5.54 -18.22
C ARG A 348 -18.18 -5.55 -19.70
N LEU A 349 -18.14 -6.73 -20.33
CA LEU A 349 -18.63 -6.98 -21.67
C LEU A 349 -19.99 -7.65 -21.58
N GLU A 350 -21.02 -6.96 -22.08
CA GLU A 350 -22.40 -7.47 -22.18
C GLU A 350 -22.67 -7.89 -23.62
N VAL A 351 -23.20 -9.08 -23.83
CA VAL A 351 -23.58 -9.59 -25.14
C VAL A 351 -24.91 -10.34 -25.07
N GLY A 352 -25.86 -9.95 -25.88
CA GLY A 352 -27.19 -10.54 -25.99
C GLY A 352 -27.59 -10.83 -27.42
N PRO A 353 -28.83 -11.36 -27.66
CA PRO A 353 -29.27 -11.74 -29.00
C PRO A 353 -29.25 -10.61 -30.03
N ARG A 354 -29.58 -9.38 -29.62
CA ARG A 354 -29.56 -8.21 -30.52
C ARG A 354 -28.12 -7.84 -30.87
N ASP A 355 -27.24 -7.85 -29.91
CA ASP A 355 -25.83 -7.54 -30.11
C ASP A 355 -25.18 -8.53 -31.09
N ILE A 356 -25.51 -9.82 -30.94
CA ILE A 356 -25.04 -10.87 -31.85
C ILE A 356 -25.52 -10.65 -33.27
N ALA A 357 -26.78 -10.30 -33.45
CA ALA A 357 -27.38 -10.02 -34.76
C ALA A 357 -26.69 -8.82 -35.46
N GLU A 358 -26.23 -7.84 -34.69
CA GLU A 358 -25.54 -6.64 -35.18
C GLU A 358 -24.02 -6.75 -35.22
N GLY A 359 -23.45 -7.91 -34.82
CA GLY A 359 -22.00 -8.16 -34.78
C GLY A 359 -21.25 -7.27 -33.79
N GLN A 360 -21.86 -6.95 -32.65
CA GLN A 360 -21.33 -6.02 -31.66
C GLN A 360 -21.58 -6.51 -30.22
N CYS A 361 -20.97 -5.83 -29.26
CA CYS A 361 -21.23 -5.98 -27.82
C CYS A 361 -21.22 -4.62 -27.14
N VAL A 362 -21.54 -4.59 -25.85
CA VAL A 362 -21.49 -3.39 -25.03
C VAL A 362 -20.37 -3.53 -23.99
N LEU A 363 -19.41 -2.64 -24.00
CA LEU A 363 -18.43 -2.47 -22.92
C LEU A 363 -18.92 -1.44 -21.93
N VAL A 364 -18.84 -1.76 -20.64
CA VAL A 364 -19.28 -0.88 -19.54
C VAL A 364 -18.10 -0.66 -18.59
N ARG A 365 -17.73 0.59 -18.39
CA ARG A 365 -16.69 1.00 -17.45
C ARG A 365 -17.20 0.92 -16.01
N ARG A 366 -16.36 0.46 -15.09
CA ARG A 366 -16.69 0.44 -13.66
C ARG A 366 -16.64 1.84 -13.03
N ASP A 367 -15.66 2.65 -13.40
CA ASP A 367 -15.37 3.95 -12.79
C ASP A 367 -16.40 5.05 -13.13
N THR A 368 -16.87 5.09 -14.38
CA THR A 368 -17.82 6.11 -14.89
C THR A 368 -19.21 5.56 -15.22
N ARG A 369 -19.33 4.23 -15.36
CA ARG A 369 -20.53 3.52 -15.83
C ARG A 369 -20.91 3.84 -17.28
N GLU A 370 -20.01 4.46 -18.00
CA GLU A 370 -20.18 4.74 -19.41
C GLU A 370 -20.28 3.43 -20.21
N LYS A 371 -21.22 3.43 -21.18
CA LYS A 371 -21.45 2.30 -22.08
C LYS A 371 -20.97 2.65 -23.47
N THR A 372 -20.15 1.78 -24.03
CA THR A 372 -19.62 1.90 -25.38
C THR A 372 -20.03 0.67 -26.18
N VAL A 373 -20.70 0.89 -27.31
CA VAL A 373 -20.99 -0.17 -28.28
C VAL A 373 -19.76 -0.40 -29.16
N VAL A 374 -19.31 -1.65 -29.25
CA VAL A 374 -18.08 -2.02 -29.95
C VAL A 374 -18.32 -3.21 -30.86
N LYS A 375 -17.82 -3.17 -32.08
CA LYS A 375 -17.85 -4.32 -33.00
C LYS A 375 -16.90 -5.42 -32.48
N PHE A 376 -17.25 -6.68 -32.73
CA PHE A 376 -16.43 -7.81 -32.26
C PHE A 376 -14.99 -7.78 -32.79
N GLU A 377 -14.82 -7.29 -34.03
CA GLU A 377 -13.52 -7.14 -34.68
C GLU A 377 -12.62 -6.05 -34.08
N ASP A 378 -13.23 -5.06 -33.37
CA ASP A 378 -12.50 -3.94 -32.76
C ASP A 378 -12.12 -4.18 -31.28
N LEU A 379 -12.52 -5.30 -30.68
CA LEU A 379 -12.32 -5.57 -29.25
C LEU A 379 -10.86 -5.55 -28.83
N GLU A 380 -9.99 -6.18 -29.61
CA GLU A 380 -8.55 -6.30 -29.31
C GLU A 380 -7.85 -4.93 -29.25
N LYS A 381 -8.36 -3.95 -29.98
CA LYS A 381 -7.88 -2.56 -29.96
C LYS A 381 -8.55 -1.72 -28.90
N THR A 382 -9.87 -1.88 -28.75
CA THR A 382 -10.68 -1.00 -27.88
C THR A 382 -10.50 -1.32 -26.41
N ILE A 383 -10.41 -2.60 -26.00
CA ILE A 383 -10.28 -2.99 -24.60
C ILE A 383 -9.01 -2.44 -23.97
N PRO A 384 -7.80 -2.62 -24.54
CA PRO A 384 -6.59 -2.05 -23.95
C PRO A 384 -6.66 -0.53 -23.82
N ALA A 385 -7.18 0.18 -24.83
CA ALA A 385 -7.32 1.62 -24.80
C ALA A 385 -8.26 2.10 -23.67
N LEU A 386 -9.39 1.41 -23.46
CA LEU A 386 -10.30 1.71 -22.33
C LEU A 386 -9.66 1.40 -20.97
N LEU A 387 -8.91 0.31 -20.84
CA LEU A 387 -8.21 -0.02 -19.61
C LEU A 387 -7.14 1.04 -19.25
N ASP A 388 -6.40 1.51 -20.24
CA ASP A 388 -5.42 2.59 -20.05
C ASP A 388 -6.10 3.92 -19.67
N ASP A 389 -7.23 4.24 -20.30
CA ASP A 389 -8.01 5.43 -19.96
C ASP A 389 -8.61 5.35 -18.54
N ILE A 390 -9.10 4.17 -18.11
CA ILE A 390 -9.56 3.96 -16.73
C ILE A 390 -8.39 4.16 -15.76
N GLN A 391 -7.22 3.59 -16.03
CA GLN A 391 -6.03 3.74 -15.19
C GLN A 391 -5.67 5.23 -15.00
N LYS A 392 -5.65 5.98 -16.09
CA LYS A 392 -5.37 7.42 -16.09
C LYS A 392 -6.46 8.21 -15.34
N SER A 393 -7.73 7.94 -15.62
CA SER A 393 -8.86 8.60 -14.98
C SER A 393 -8.87 8.43 -13.45
N LEU A 394 -8.54 7.23 -12.96
CA LEU A 394 -8.43 6.97 -11.52
C LEU A 394 -7.31 7.79 -10.88
N TYR A 395 -6.16 7.89 -11.53
CA TYR A 395 -5.04 8.70 -11.06
C TYR A 395 -5.40 10.19 -11.01
N GLU A 396 -5.95 10.72 -12.10
CA GLU A 396 -6.34 12.13 -12.21
C GLU A 396 -7.40 12.52 -11.18
N LYS A 397 -8.37 11.65 -10.94
CA LYS A 397 -9.39 11.84 -9.89
C LYS A 397 -8.78 11.89 -8.49
N ALA A 398 -7.88 10.96 -8.18
CA ALA A 398 -7.19 10.92 -6.88
C ALA A 398 -6.26 12.14 -6.70
N LEU A 399 -5.57 12.56 -7.75
CA LEU A 399 -4.72 13.75 -7.74
C LEU A 399 -5.55 15.02 -7.51
N ALA A 400 -6.64 15.19 -8.23
CA ALA A 400 -7.54 16.34 -8.07
C ALA A 400 -8.13 16.40 -6.65
N ASN A 401 -8.48 15.25 -6.05
CA ASN A 401 -8.92 15.19 -4.66
C ASN A 401 -7.82 15.67 -3.70
N ARG A 402 -6.59 15.20 -3.86
CA ARG A 402 -5.45 15.61 -3.01
C ARG A 402 -5.17 17.10 -3.15
N GLU A 403 -5.15 17.63 -4.37
CA GLU A 403 -4.89 19.06 -4.62
C GLU A 403 -5.98 19.95 -4.03
N ALA A 404 -7.25 19.58 -4.21
CA ALA A 404 -8.39 20.30 -3.65
C ALA A 404 -8.41 20.34 -2.12
N HIS A 405 -7.79 19.34 -1.46
CA HIS A 405 -7.76 19.21 0.00
C HIS A 405 -6.35 19.37 0.58
N THR A 406 -5.48 20.11 -0.09
CA THR A 406 -4.17 20.52 0.42
C THR A 406 -4.17 22.03 0.64
N TYR A 407 -4.01 22.41 1.88
CA TYR A 407 -4.09 23.80 2.36
C TYR A 407 -2.74 24.29 2.83
N THR A 408 -2.60 25.60 3.00
CA THR A 408 -1.44 26.25 3.63
C THR A 408 -1.89 27.02 4.87
N ALA A 409 -1.03 27.06 5.89
CA ALA A 409 -1.28 27.81 7.11
C ALA A 409 0.01 28.48 7.61
N THR A 410 -0.10 29.70 8.12
CA THR A 410 1.01 30.50 8.67
C THR A 410 0.96 30.60 10.19
N SER A 411 -0.16 30.19 10.80
CA SER A 411 -0.36 30.18 12.26
C SER A 411 -1.13 28.94 12.71
N LEU A 412 -1.02 28.62 14.00
CA LEU A 412 -1.76 27.51 14.60
C LEU A 412 -3.28 27.75 14.59
N ASP A 413 -3.71 28.99 14.77
CA ASP A 413 -5.12 29.34 14.71
C ASP A 413 -5.70 29.18 13.29
N GLU A 414 -4.91 29.50 12.26
CA GLU A 414 -5.28 29.24 10.87
C GLU A 414 -5.40 27.74 10.60
N MET A 415 -4.48 26.89 11.10
CA MET A 415 -4.62 25.43 11.03
C MET A 415 -5.92 24.93 11.65
N LYS A 416 -6.28 25.43 12.84
CA LYS A 416 -7.52 25.08 13.52
C LYS A 416 -8.75 25.52 12.73
N SER A 417 -8.71 26.72 12.14
CA SER A 417 -9.81 27.25 11.34
C SER A 417 -10.04 26.39 10.07
N ILE A 418 -8.96 25.98 9.40
CA ILE A 418 -9.05 25.06 8.26
C ILE A 418 -9.70 23.75 8.69
N LEU A 419 -9.23 23.15 9.79
CA LEU A 419 -9.74 21.85 10.27
C LEU A 419 -11.19 21.90 10.75
N ALA A 420 -11.69 23.05 11.19
CA ALA A 420 -13.08 23.22 11.59
C ALA A 420 -14.04 23.05 10.41
N GLU A 421 -13.59 23.32 9.19
CA GLU A 421 -14.39 23.28 7.97
C GLU A 421 -14.00 22.13 7.02
N HIS A 422 -12.72 21.73 7.04
CA HIS A 422 -12.14 20.81 6.05
C HIS A 422 -11.21 19.78 6.68
N THR A 423 -11.21 18.56 6.16
CA THR A 423 -10.16 17.56 6.39
C THR A 423 -9.19 17.56 5.22
N GLY A 424 -7.90 17.38 5.45
CA GLY A 424 -6.90 17.34 4.37
C GLY A 424 -5.47 17.47 4.87
N PHE A 425 -4.57 17.72 3.94
CA PHE A 425 -3.20 18.07 4.24
C PHE A 425 -3.10 19.56 4.52
N ILE A 426 -2.31 19.93 5.53
CA ILE A 426 -1.95 21.33 5.77
C ILE A 426 -0.42 21.46 5.67
N LYS A 427 0.05 22.36 4.82
CA LYS A 427 1.45 22.71 4.70
C LYS A 427 1.73 23.93 5.60
N SER A 428 2.78 23.87 6.40
CA SER A 428 3.28 25.02 7.14
C SER A 428 4.78 24.95 7.32
N MET A 429 5.39 26.10 7.65
CA MET A 429 6.80 26.15 8.02
C MET A 429 6.99 25.61 9.44
N TRP A 430 8.16 25.07 9.74
CA TRP A 430 8.52 24.51 11.04
C TRP A 430 9.96 24.87 11.42
N CYS A 431 10.17 25.20 12.69
CA CYS A 431 11.47 25.63 13.19
C CYS A 431 12.45 24.49 13.53
N GLY A 432 11.99 23.22 13.42
CA GLY A 432 12.78 22.05 13.81
C GLY A 432 12.65 21.64 15.28
N ASP A 433 11.91 22.40 16.11
CA ASP A 433 11.71 22.11 17.53
C ASP A 433 10.59 21.07 17.72
N GLN A 434 10.91 19.94 18.37
CA GLN A 434 9.96 18.87 18.65
C GLN A 434 8.77 19.35 19.50
N ALA A 435 8.98 20.29 20.43
CA ALA A 435 7.90 20.85 21.24
C ALA A 435 6.85 21.57 20.38
N CYS A 436 7.24 22.20 19.29
CA CYS A 436 6.31 22.82 18.35
C CYS A 436 5.51 21.76 17.57
N GLU A 437 6.16 20.69 17.16
CA GLU A 437 5.49 19.55 16.51
C GLU A 437 4.47 18.89 17.43
N GLU A 438 4.83 18.66 18.69
CA GLU A 438 3.94 18.09 19.73
C GLU A 438 2.73 18.99 19.96
N LYS A 439 2.94 20.31 20.06
CA LYS A 439 1.86 21.27 20.24
C LYS A 439 0.89 21.29 19.07
N ILE A 440 1.37 21.21 17.83
CA ILE A 440 0.49 21.09 16.66
C ILE A 440 -0.37 19.84 16.80
N LYS A 441 0.24 18.68 17.11
CA LYS A 441 -0.48 17.42 17.26
C LYS A 441 -1.51 17.46 18.40
N GLU A 442 -1.16 18.03 19.54
CA GLU A 442 -2.05 18.16 20.70
C GLU A 442 -3.26 19.05 20.41
N GLU A 443 -3.05 20.18 19.74
CA GLU A 443 -4.11 21.14 19.52
C GLU A 443 -4.97 20.90 18.27
N THR A 444 -4.43 20.14 17.29
CA THR A 444 -5.11 19.88 16.01
C THR A 444 -5.43 18.41 15.74
N GLY A 445 -4.82 17.49 16.48
CA GLY A 445 -4.89 16.06 16.20
C GLY A 445 -4.06 15.61 14.97
N MET A 446 -3.31 16.53 14.32
CA MET A 446 -2.51 16.23 13.15
C MET A 446 -1.04 15.96 13.52
N PRO A 447 -0.54 14.72 13.40
CA PRO A 447 0.90 14.48 13.40
C PRO A 447 1.55 15.04 12.13
N SER A 448 2.87 15.24 12.16
CA SER A 448 3.64 15.48 10.94
C SER A 448 3.55 14.25 10.02
N ARG A 449 3.40 14.50 8.71
CA ARG A 449 3.46 13.41 7.73
C ARG A 449 4.86 13.27 7.18
N CYS A 450 5.38 14.34 6.63
CA CYS A 450 6.76 14.42 6.17
C CYS A 450 7.19 15.88 5.93
N MET A 451 8.48 16.06 5.79
CA MET A 451 9.12 17.21 5.15
C MET A 451 9.27 16.85 3.66
N PRO A 452 8.41 17.38 2.76
CA PRO A 452 8.47 17.02 1.34
C PRO A 452 9.83 17.35 0.73
N PHE A 453 10.26 16.61 -0.28
CA PHE A 453 11.48 16.95 -1.03
C PHE A 453 11.31 18.27 -1.78
N GLU A 454 10.11 18.52 -2.30
CA GLU A 454 9.76 19.79 -2.90
C GLU A 454 9.34 20.77 -1.80
N GLN A 455 10.22 21.67 -1.45
CA GLN A 455 10.02 22.67 -0.40
C GLN A 455 9.43 23.95 -0.99
N GLU A 456 8.38 24.46 -0.36
CA GLU A 456 7.77 25.76 -0.66
C GLU A 456 8.04 26.72 0.50
N HIS A 457 8.34 27.97 0.22
CA HIS A 457 8.44 29.01 1.25
C HIS A 457 7.05 29.60 1.50
N ILE A 458 6.42 29.21 2.61
CA ILE A 458 5.06 29.64 2.98
C ILE A 458 5.11 30.87 3.89
N ALA A 459 6.06 30.89 4.83
CA ALA A 459 6.24 31.97 5.82
C ALA A 459 7.68 31.96 6.35
N ASP A 460 8.11 33.06 6.97
CA ASP A 460 9.45 33.18 7.58
C ASP A 460 9.54 32.52 8.95
N THR A 461 8.40 32.23 9.60
CA THR A 461 8.35 31.84 11.01
C THR A 461 7.52 30.60 11.23
N CYS A 462 7.84 29.90 12.33
CA CYS A 462 7.09 28.76 12.83
C CYS A 462 5.70 29.19 13.32
N PRO A 463 4.61 28.48 12.94
CA PRO A 463 3.25 28.83 13.32
C PRO A 463 2.97 28.73 14.82
N VAL A 464 3.85 28.07 15.58
CA VAL A 464 3.70 27.83 17.01
C VAL A 464 4.48 28.83 17.85
N CYS A 465 5.79 28.99 17.60
CA CYS A 465 6.69 29.77 18.48
C CYS A 465 7.16 31.09 17.86
N GLY A 466 6.85 31.36 16.59
CA GLY A 466 7.29 32.57 15.90
C GLY A 466 8.79 32.66 15.59
N LYS A 467 9.59 31.62 15.93
CA LYS A 467 11.02 31.60 15.57
C LYS A 467 11.19 31.41 14.06
N PRO A 468 12.33 31.82 13.50
CA PRO A 468 12.63 31.56 12.09
C PRO A 468 12.46 30.09 11.72
N ALA A 469 11.86 29.83 10.59
CA ALA A 469 11.58 28.48 10.09
C ALA A 469 11.96 28.35 8.62
N ASN A 470 12.67 27.29 8.27
CA ASN A 470 13.19 27.05 6.92
C ASN A 470 12.83 25.67 6.37
N LYS A 471 11.99 24.92 7.08
CA LYS A 471 11.49 23.62 6.65
C LYS A 471 9.99 23.66 6.53
N MET A 472 9.47 23.30 5.36
CA MET A 472 8.05 23.06 5.18
C MET A 472 7.70 21.63 5.59
N VAL A 473 6.64 21.46 6.34
CA VAL A 473 6.10 20.17 6.78
C VAL A 473 4.66 20.02 6.30
N VAL A 474 4.32 18.82 5.88
CA VAL A 474 2.93 18.40 5.62
C VAL A 474 2.37 17.76 6.88
N TRP A 475 1.25 18.29 7.35
CA TRP A 475 0.49 17.80 8.50
C TRP A 475 -0.82 17.16 8.01
N GLY A 476 -1.33 16.19 8.74
CA GLY A 476 -2.61 15.57 8.38
C GLY A 476 -3.06 14.54 9.43
N ILE A 477 -4.38 14.45 9.60
CA ILE A 477 -4.98 13.36 10.39
C ILE A 477 -4.68 12.06 9.65
N ALA A 478 -4.26 11.01 10.36
CA ALA A 478 -3.78 9.77 9.78
C ALA A 478 -4.53 8.53 10.29
N TYR A 479 -4.47 7.46 9.50
CA TYR A 479 -4.93 6.12 9.87
C TYR A 479 -3.94 5.38 10.75
#